data_8f9662644dd55a4366e5b2fd1fa0c242
#
_entry.id   8f9662644dd55a4366e5b2fd1fa0c242
#
_cell.length_a   1.000
_cell.length_b   1.000
_cell.length_c   1.000
_cell.angle_alpha   90.00
_cell.angle_beta   90.00
_cell.angle_gamma   90.00
#
_symmetry.space_group_name_H-M   'P 1'
#
loop_
_entity.id
_entity.type
_entity.pdbx_description
1 polymer ?
#
loop_
_entity_poly.entity_id
_entity_poly.type
_entity_poly.pdbx_seq_one_letter_code
_entity_poly.pdbx_strand_id
1 'polypeptide(L)'
;MKGFDAEFSNLDHYIRVITARIWEGRRIDDIRLYYGDPCVVETPMSVSSAVEDVVTGTRATLAMFPNRRLLAEDVIQSGDDEAGFLSSHRIISTMTHLGDGSFGPASGAQVHARTIADCLCKDNRVIHEWLVRDQAAIALQIGSTPQALAQSWLNQRGGWHKPVAPPVPAGYVSHISQHPLAQAYAGVIEALAQGEGDVAAIYDEAAQQISPGEHTSYGHDEIAGFWHSVFGALRVQQFTVEHLAWQQDQAASGRSDRLSLRFRAKTVHSPRDISLLRYGKETVREVEVMGIVHAELVQGRVLREWVLIDDVALWMQVLVPQS
;
A
#
# COMPACT_ATOMS: atom_id res chain seq x y z
N MET A 1 -24.93 -2.35 7.65
CA MET A 1 -24.30 -1.15 7.08
C MET A 1 -25.37 -0.30 6.39
N LYS A 2 -25.59 0.89 6.91
CA LYS A 2 -26.59 1.81 6.34
C LYS A 2 -26.19 2.25 4.93
N GLY A 3 -27.16 2.30 4.01
CA GLY A 3 -26.93 2.70 2.62
C GLY A 3 -26.30 1.67 1.70
N PHE A 4 -25.96 0.48 2.22
CA PHE A 4 -25.44 -0.62 1.40
C PHE A 4 -26.56 -1.57 0.97
N ASP A 5 -26.36 -2.21 -0.18
CA ASP A 5 -27.32 -3.21 -0.70
C ASP A 5 -27.45 -4.37 0.28
N ALA A 6 -28.68 -4.89 0.41
CA ALA A 6 -29.02 -5.93 1.37
C ALA A 6 -28.27 -7.26 1.17
N GLU A 7 -27.67 -7.47 0.02
CA GLU A 7 -26.83 -8.64 -0.26
C GLU A 7 -25.53 -8.64 0.54
N PHE A 8 -25.02 -7.46 0.98
CA PHE A 8 -23.75 -7.35 1.68
C PHE A 8 -23.95 -7.46 3.19
N SER A 9 -23.47 -8.56 3.77
CA SER A 9 -23.61 -8.84 5.20
C SER A 9 -22.73 -7.96 6.09
N ASN A 10 -21.57 -7.53 5.60
CA ASN A 10 -20.61 -6.66 6.28
C ASN A 10 -19.61 -6.07 5.28
N LEU A 11 -18.70 -5.22 5.73
CA LEU A 11 -17.72 -4.55 4.89
C LEU A 11 -16.73 -5.53 4.21
N ASP A 12 -16.28 -6.57 4.90
CA ASP A 12 -15.42 -7.61 4.32
C ASP A 12 -16.12 -8.30 3.14
N HIS A 13 -17.38 -8.67 3.33
CA HIS A 13 -18.18 -9.25 2.24
C HIS A 13 -18.37 -8.28 1.08
N TYR A 14 -18.68 -7.01 1.37
CA TYR A 14 -18.83 -5.98 0.34
C TYR A 14 -17.58 -5.84 -0.52
N ILE A 15 -16.42 -5.56 0.11
CA ILE A 15 -15.21 -5.27 -0.65
C ILE A 15 -14.70 -6.48 -1.46
N ARG A 16 -14.80 -7.68 -0.91
CA ARG A 16 -14.43 -8.93 -1.63
C ARG A 16 -15.35 -9.19 -2.81
N VAL A 17 -16.65 -9.01 -2.64
CA VAL A 17 -17.62 -9.27 -3.70
C VAL A 17 -17.50 -8.26 -4.83
N ILE A 18 -17.41 -6.96 -4.55
CA ILE A 18 -17.27 -5.95 -5.61
C ILE A 18 -15.91 -6.11 -6.33
N THR A 19 -14.84 -6.43 -5.61
CA THR A 19 -13.53 -6.74 -6.20
C THR A 19 -13.65 -7.93 -7.15
N ALA A 20 -14.24 -9.03 -6.70
CA ALA A 20 -14.43 -10.22 -7.55
C ALA A 20 -15.30 -9.91 -8.79
N ARG A 21 -16.41 -9.19 -8.64
CA ARG A 21 -17.28 -8.81 -9.76
C ARG A 21 -16.54 -8.00 -10.81
N ILE A 22 -15.85 -6.96 -10.41
CA ILE A 22 -15.17 -6.05 -11.31
C ILE A 22 -13.99 -6.74 -12.00
N TRP A 23 -13.05 -7.30 -11.22
CA TRP A 23 -11.77 -7.76 -11.78
C TRP A 23 -11.77 -9.23 -12.19
N GLU A 24 -12.30 -10.14 -11.37
CA GLU A 24 -12.38 -11.56 -11.72
C GLU A 24 -13.50 -11.81 -12.76
N GLY A 25 -14.65 -11.18 -12.57
CA GLY A 25 -15.79 -11.24 -13.47
C GLY A 25 -15.62 -10.40 -14.74
N ARG A 26 -14.55 -9.61 -14.87
CA ARG A 26 -14.30 -8.70 -16.01
C ARG A 26 -15.41 -7.69 -16.27
N ARG A 27 -16.16 -7.33 -15.24
CA ARG A 27 -17.24 -6.36 -15.32
C ARG A 27 -16.71 -4.96 -15.01
N ILE A 28 -15.76 -4.49 -15.83
CA ILE A 28 -15.00 -3.25 -15.55
C ILE A 28 -15.93 -2.02 -15.50
N ASP A 29 -17.04 -2.04 -16.22
CA ASP A 29 -18.03 -0.95 -16.19
C ASP A 29 -18.77 -0.87 -14.85
N ASP A 30 -18.79 -1.93 -14.04
CA ASP A 30 -19.35 -1.93 -12.69
C ASP A 30 -18.55 -1.03 -11.71
N ILE A 31 -17.32 -0.62 -12.07
CA ILE A 31 -16.60 0.41 -11.33
C ILE A 31 -17.49 1.64 -11.12
N ARG A 32 -18.25 2.06 -12.13
CA ARG A 32 -19.19 3.20 -12.04
C ARG A 32 -20.34 2.99 -11.07
N LEU A 33 -20.64 1.73 -10.71
CA LEU A 33 -21.67 1.39 -9.73
C LEU A 33 -21.14 1.45 -8.30
N TYR A 34 -19.89 1.00 -8.10
CA TYR A 34 -19.30 0.82 -6.77
C TYR A 34 -18.27 1.90 -6.39
N TYR A 35 -17.90 2.79 -7.30
CA TYR A 35 -17.05 3.96 -7.00
C TYR A 35 -17.87 5.24 -7.10
N GLY A 36 -17.57 6.19 -6.23
CA GLY A 36 -18.19 7.52 -6.28
C GLY A 36 -17.76 8.30 -7.51
N ASP A 37 -18.48 9.36 -7.79
CA ASP A 37 -18.07 10.37 -8.76
C ASP A 37 -18.34 11.74 -8.16
N PRO A 38 -17.32 12.44 -7.63
CA PRO A 38 -15.90 12.09 -7.68
C PRO A 38 -15.53 10.90 -6.76
N CYS A 39 -14.49 10.15 -7.13
CA CYS A 39 -13.76 9.23 -6.27
C CYS A 39 -12.28 9.55 -6.32
N VAL A 40 -11.71 9.95 -5.20
CA VAL A 40 -10.27 10.23 -5.11
C VAL A 40 -9.52 8.93 -4.93
N VAL A 41 -8.55 8.67 -5.81
CA VAL A 41 -7.60 7.56 -5.65
C VAL A 41 -6.20 8.15 -5.51
N GLU A 42 -5.63 7.99 -4.32
CA GLU A 42 -4.28 8.42 -3.99
C GLU A 42 -3.31 7.24 -4.05
N THR A 43 -2.25 7.41 -4.81
CA THR A 43 -1.11 6.49 -4.83
C THR A 43 0.17 7.26 -4.51
N PRO A 44 1.28 6.60 -4.17
CA PRO A 44 2.56 7.28 -4.01
C PRO A 44 3.03 8.08 -5.23
N MET A 45 2.45 7.81 -6.43
CA MET A 45 2.88 8.44 -7.69
C MET A 45 1.85 9.34 -8.36
N SER A 46 0.61 9.29 -7.94
CA SER A 46 -0.47 9.99 -8.63
C SER A 46 -1.70 10.15 -7.75
N VAL A 47 -2.51 11.15 -8.10
CA VAL A 47 -3.86 11.32 -7.58
C VAL A 47 -4.80 11.43 -8.78
N SER A 48 -5.90 10.70 -8.75
CA SER A 48 -7.01 10.85 -9.69
C SER A 48 -8.30 11.14 -8.90
N SER A 49 -9.26 11.80 -9.54
CA SER A 49 -10.51 12.21 -8.88
C SER A 49 -11.76 11.79 -9.65
N ALA A 50 -11.61 11.30 -10.88
CA ALA A 50 -12.72 10.85 -11.70
C ALA A 50 -12.82 9.33 -11.69
N VAL A 51 -14.05 8.80 -11.60
CA VAL A 51 -14.30 7.37 -11.73
C VAL A 51 -13.77 6.80 -13.05
N GLU A 52 -13.78 7.61 -14.11
CA GLU A 52 -13.26 7.23 -15.44
C GLU A 52 -11.75 6.99 -15.44
N ASP A 53 -10.99 7.65 -14.56
CA ASP A 53 -9.56 7.37 -14.41
C ASP A 53 -9.33 5.96 -13.85
N VAL A 54 -10.18 5.52 -12.92
CA VAL A 54 -10.14 4.16 -12.37
C VAL A 54 -10.45 3.13 -13.45
N VAL A 55 -11.50 3.38 -14.26
CA VAL A 55 -11.87 2.52 -15.40
C VAL A 55 -10.72 2.43 -16.41
N THR A 56 -10.17 3.57 -16.81
CA THR A 56 -9.08 3.66 -17.79
C THR A 56 -7.81 2.96 -17.28
N GLY A 57 -7.41 3.23 -16.05
CA GLY A 57 -6.26 2.59 -15.40
C GLY A 57 -6.41 1.07 -15.27
N THR A 58 -7.63 0.61 -14.95
CA THR A 58 -7.95 -0.82 -14.90
C THR A 58 -7.82 -1.48 -16.27
N ARG A 59 -8.37 -0.88 -17.31
CA ARG A 59 -8.23 -1.39 -18.69
C ARG A 59 -6.80 -1.41 -19.16
N ALA A 60 -6.02 -0.36 -18.87
CA ALA A 60 -4.59 -0.32 -19.20
C ALA A 60 -3.81 -1.45 -18.49
N THR A 61 -4.11 -1.71 -17.22
CA THR A 61 -3.50 -2.82 -16.48
C THR A 61 -3.87 -4.18 -17.09
N LEU A 62 -5.14 -4.38 -17.48
CA LEU A 62 -5.59 -5.62 -18.09
C LEU A 62 -5.06 -5.81 -19.52
N ALA A 63 -4.71 -4.74 -20.24
CA ALA A 63 -4.03 -4.85 -21.52
C ALA A 63 -2.62 -5.45 -21.38
N MET A 64 -1.89 -5.08 -20.31
CA MET A 64 -0.57 -5.65 -20.03
C MET A 64 -0.66 -7.05 -19.38
N PHE A 65 -1.67 -7.27 -18.54
CA PHE A 65 -1.85 -8.49 -17.75
C PHE A 65 -3.29 -9.05 -17.91
N PRO A 66 -3.64 -9.58 -19.08
CA PRO A 66 -5.03 -9.95 -19.40
C PRO A 66 -5.59 -11.07 -18.51
N ASN A 67 -4.74 -11.92 -17.98
CA ASN A 67 -5.12 -13.01 -17.07
C ASN A 67 -4.97 -12.64 -15.58
N ARG A 68 -4.79 -11.35 -15.24
CA ARG A 68 -4.64 -10.91 -13.85
C ARG A 68 -5.82 -11.36 -13.00
N ARG A 69 -5.49 -11.92 -11.84
CA ARG A 69 -6.42 -12.28 -10.76
C ARG A 69 -6.04 -11.51 -9.49
N LEU A 70 -7.05 -11.09 -8.74
CA LEU A 70 -6.91 -10.40 -7.45
C LEU A 70 -7.39 -11.34 -6.35
N LEU A 71 -6.48 -11.99 -5.65
CA LEU A 71 -6.81 -12.91 -4.58
C LEU A 71 -6.74 -12.17 -3.25
N ALA A 72 -7.90 -12.02 -2.61
CA ALA A 72 -8.02 -11.35 -1.32
C ALA A 72 -7.35 -12.17 -0.21
N GLU A 73 -6.25 -11.66 0.34
CA GLU A 73 -5.56 -12.30 1.48
C GLU A 73 -6.24 -11.92 2.80
N ASP A 74 -6.50 -10.63 3.01
CA ASP A 74 -7.14 -10.14 4.24
C ASP A 74 -7.87 -8.83 4.04
N VAL A 75 -8.87 -8.56 4.90
CA VAL A 75 -9.57 -7.28 5.01
C VAL A 75 -9.65 -6.91 6.48
N ILE A 76 -9.04 -5.79 6.84
CA ILE A 76 -9.13 -5.19 8.17
C ILE A 76 -10.05 -3.98 8.06
N GLN A 77 -11.06 -3.94 8.92
CA GLN A 77 -12.14 -2.97 8.80
C GLN A 77 -12.23 -2.05 10.03
N SER A 78 -12.67 -0.82 9.80
CA SER A 78 -12.95 0.17 10.82
C SER A 78 -14.04 1.12 10.37
N GLY A 79 -14.44 2.04 11.24
CA GLY A 79 -15.49 3.00 10.95
C GLY A 79 -16.89 2.49 11.31
N ASP A 80 -17.90 3.27 10.97
CA ASP A 80 -19.29 3.04 11.32
C ASP A 80 -20.25 3.68 10.29
N ASP A 81 -21.54 3.58 10.56
CA ASP A 81 -22.61 4.12 9.69
C ASP A 81 -22.62 5.66 9.61
N GLU A 82 -21.97 6.39 10.52
CA GLU A 82 -21.92 7.86 10.53
C GLU A 82 -20.70 8.39 9.81
N ALA A 83 -19.51 7.92 10.20
CA ALA A 83 -18.23 8.34 9.63
C ALA A 83 -17.95 7.73 8.25
N GLY A 84 -18.62 6.63 7.94
CA GLY A 84 -18.30 5.75 6.83
C GLY A 84 -17.40 4.60 7.28
N PHE A 85 -17.31 3.59 6.46
CA PHE A 85 -16.51 2.39 6.71
C PHE A 85 -15.19 2.46 5.96
N LEU A 86 -14.09 2.06 6.59
CA LEU A 86 -12.81 1.92 5.92
C LEU A 86 -12.40 0.45 5.90
N SER A 87 -12.19 -0.09 4.69
CA SER A 87 -11.59 -1.41 4.49
C SER A 87 -10.13 -1.26 4.11
N SER A 88 -9.23 -1.84 4.87
CA SER A 88 -7.84 -2.04 4.44
C SER A 88 -7.72 -3.44 3.86
N HIS A 89 -7.62 -3.52 2.53
CA HIS A 89 -7.71 -4.76 1.77
C HIS A 89 -6.35 -5.14 1.19
N ARG A 90 -5.75 -6.22 1.74
CA ARG A 90 -4.51 -6.81 1.22
C ARG A 90 -4.85 -7.85 0.17
N ILE A 91 -4.24 -7.71 -1.00
CA ILE A 91 -4.50 -8.50 -2.21
C ILE A 91 -3.18 -9.00 -2.77
N ILE A 92 -3.09 -10.28 -3.10
CA ILE A 92 -2.04 -10.79 -3.99
C ILE A 92 -2.58 -10.90 -5.40
N SER A 93 -1.93 -10.22 -6.36
CA SER A 93 -2.22 -10.38 -7.78
C SER A 93 -1.36 -11.51 -8.35
N THR A 94 -1.99 -12.42 -9.11
CA THR A 94 -1.30 -13.40 -9.95
C THR A 94 -1.58 -13.05 -11.40
N MET A 95 -0.56 -12.97 -12.25
CA MET A 95 -0.70 -12.48 -13.62
C MET A 95 0.48 -12.89 -14.50
N THR A 96 0.31 -12.77 -15.81
CA THR A 96 1.39 -12.95 -16.80
C THR A 96 1.53 -11.68 -17.62
N HIS A 97 2.75 -11.19 -17.79
CA HIS A 97 3.03 -9.98 -18.57
C HIS A 97 3.00 -10.31 -20.08
N LEU A 98 1.81 -10.19 -20.68
CA LEU A 98 1.50 -10.61 -22.06
C LEU A 98 1.27 -9.43 -23.01
N GLY A 99 1.15 -8.21 -22.53
CA GLY A 99 0.95 -7.01 -23.34
C GLY A 99 1.99 -5.94 -23.07
N ASP A 100 2.31 -5.17 -24.10
CA ASP A 100 3.18 -4.00 -24.01
C ASP A 100 2.51 -2.89 -23.21
N GLY A 101 3.30 -2.07 -22.49
CA GLY A 101 2.77 -0.95 -21.73
C GLY A 101 3.81 -0.25 -20.85
N SER A 102 3.36 0.28 -19.73
CA SER A 102 4.23 1.05 -18.82
C SER A 102 5.38 0.23 -18.24
N PHE A 103 5.25 -1.09 -18.16
CA PHE A 103 6.32 -2.00 -17.74
C PHE A 103 7.28 -2.42 -18.89
N GLY A 104 7.10 -1.87 -20.10
CA GLY A 104 7.88 -2.22 -21.27
C GLY A 104 7.18 -3.24 -22.17
N PRO A 105 7.94 -3.85 -23.10
CA PRO A 105 7.44 -4.92 -23.96
C PRO A 105 7.04 -6.17 -23.16
N ALA A 106 6.05 -6.91 -23.65
CA ALA A 106 5.61 -8.17 -23.08
C ALA A 106 6.77 -9.14 -22.86
N SER A 107 7.00 -9.55 -21.62
CA SER A 107 8.10 -10.47 -21.27
C SER A 107 7.69 -11.93 -21.21
N GLY A 108 6.39 -12.23 -21.16
CA GLY A 108 5.87 -13.57 -20.90
C GLY A 108 6.05 -14.07 -19.47
N ALA A 109 6.66 -13.29 -18.58
CA ALA A 109 6.93 -13.68 -17.21
C ALA A 109 5.63 -13.81 -16.39
N GLN A 110 5.56 -14.84 -15.55
CA GLN A 110 4.59 -14.91 -14.48
C GLN A 110 5.00 -13.97 -13.36
N VAL A 111 4.04 -13.22 -12.82
CA VAL A 111 4.26 -12.17 -11.84
C VAL A 111 3.28 -12.35 -10.67
N HIS A 112 3.81 -12.21 -9.46
CA HIS A 112 3.05 -12.07 -8.24
C HIS A 112 3.39 -10.71 -7.61
N ALA A 113 2.38 -9.93 -7.28
CA ALA A 113 2.61 -8.62 -6.65
C ALA A 113 1.47 -8.27 -5.70
N ARG A 114 1.82 -7.81 -4.51
CA ARG A 114 0.84 -7.36 -3.53
C ARG A 114 0.37 -5.94 -3.76
N THR A 115 -0.83 -5.71 -3.32
CA THR A 115 -1.45 -4.39 -3.23
C THR A 115 -2.16 -4.31 -1.88
N ILE A 116 -2.06 -3.18 -1.19
CA ILE A 116 -2.97 -2.86 -0.09
C ILE A 116 -3.74 -1.61 -0.48
N ALA A 117 -5.06 -1.71 -0.42
CA ALA A 117 -6.00 -0.64 -0.72
C ALA A 117 -6.83 -0.31 0.52
N ASP A 118 -6.69 0.91 1.02
CA ASP A 118 -7.56 1.47 2.03
C ASP A 118 -8.71 2.17 1.33
N CYS A 119 -9.92 1.61 1.40
CA CYS A 119 -11.09 2.16 0.74
C CYS A 119 -12.06 2.73 1.77
N LEU A 120 -12.32 4.04 1.71
CA LEU A 120 -13.41 4.66 2.43
C LEU A 120 -14.72 4.40 1.67
N CYS A 121 -15.61 3.65 2.31
CA CYS A 121 -16.86 3.20 1.74
C CYS A 121 -18.07 3.85 2.44
N LYS A 122 -18.98 4.42 1.69
CA LYS A 122 -20.23 5.00 2.17
C LYS A 122 -21.33 4.85 1.12
N ASP A 123 -22.54 4.58 1.56
CA ASP A 123 -23.70 4.48 0.69
C ASP A 123 -23.47 3.59 -0.54
N ASN A 124 -22.93 2.38 -0.29
CA ASN A 124 -22.63 1.37 -1.31
C ASN A 124 -21.53 1.75 -2.31
N ARG A 125 -20.68 2.75 -2.00
CA ARG A 125 -19.64 3.25 -2.89
C ARG A 125 -18.31 3.45 -2.19
N VAL A 126 -17.22 3.18 -2.89
CA VAL A 126 -15.88 3.65 -2.54
C VAL A 126 -15.81 5.12 -2.94
N ILE A 127 -15.59 6.00 -1.98
CA ILE A 127 -15.56 7.46 -2.19
C ILE A 127 -14.16 8.05 -2.10
N HIS A 128 -13.23 7.33 -1.49
CA HIS A 128 -11.81 7.65 -1.44
C HIS A 128 -11.00 6.36 -1.29
N GLU A 129 -9.89 6.26 -1.99
CA GLU A 129 -9.00 5.10 -1.95
C GLU A 129 -7.55 5.55 -1.79
N TRP A 130 -6.82 4.97 -0.85
CA TRP A 130 -5.36 5.04 -0.72
C TRP A 130 -4.79 3.70 -1.13
N LEU A 131 -3.92 3.71 -2.14
CA LEU A 131 -3.50 2.49 -2.81
C LEU A 131 -1.99 2.42 -2.91
N VAL A 132 -1.37 1.42 -2.30
CA VAL A 132 0.05 1.09 -2.49
C VAL A 132 0.17 -0.26 -3.16
N ARG A 133 0.94 -0.30 -4.26
CA ARG A 133 1.24 -1.52 -5.02
C ARG A 133 2.73 -1.84 -4.93
N ASP A 134 3.07 -3.12 -4.89
CA ASP A 134 4.44 -3.57 -5.02
C ASP A 134 4.90 -3.54 -6.49
N GLN A 135 5.21 -2.33 -6.97
CA GLN A 135 5.74 -2.14 -8.31
C GLN A 135 7.14 -2.76 -8.46
N ALA A 136 7.90 -2.84 -7.34
CA ALA A 136 9.21 -3.46 -7.31
C ALA A 136 9.13 -4.97 -7.62
N ALA A 137 8.14 -5.67 -7.06
CA ALA A 137 7.92 -7.08 -7.35
C ALA A 137 7.65 -7.32 -8.84
N ILE A 138 6.84 -6.47 -9.47
CA ILE A 138 6.60 -6.57 -10.91
C ILE A 138 7.90 -6.36 -11.69
N ALA A 139 8.63 -5.27 -11.40
CA ALA A 139 9.87 -4.93 -12.08
C ALA A 139 10.90 -6.09 -12.03
N LEU A 140 11.13 -6.63 -10.84
CA LEU A 140 12.11 -7.71 -10.65
C LEU A 140 11.73 -8.99 -11.40
N GLN A 141 10.47 -9.38 -11.37
CA GLN A 141 10.00 -10.63 -11.99
C GLN A 141 9.93 -10.55 -13.53
N ILE A 142 9.82 -9.35 -14.11
CA ILE A 142 9.92 -9.17 -15.58
C ILE A 142 11.37 -8.94 -16.06
N GLY A 143 12.37 -9.06 -15.16
CA GLY A 143 13.79 -8.92 -15.50
C GLY A 143 14.31 -7.48 -15.49
N SER A 144 13.65 -6.56 -14.77
CA SER A 144 14.07 -5.17 -14.60
C SER A 144 14.47 -4.91 -13.13
N THR A 145 14.68 -3.65 -12.78
CA THR A 145 14.88 -3.20 -11.40
C THR A 145 13.94 -2.04 -11.08
N PRO A 146 13.58 -1.81 -9.80
CA PRO A 146 12.79 -0.65 -9.41
C PRO A 146 13.38 0.67 -9.89
N GLN A 147 14.72 0.81 -9.81
CA GLN A 147 15.42 2.00 -10.27
C GLN A 147 15.33 2.20 -11.79
N ALA A 148 15.52 1.14 -12.57
CA ALA A 148 15.43 1.20 -14.04
C ALA A 148 14.01 1.52 -14.49
N LEU A 149 13.00 0.91 -13.84
CA LEU A 149 11.59 1.19 -14.10
C LEU A 149 11.25 2.64 -13.75
N ALA A 150 11.72 3.16 -12.62
CA ALA A 150 11.54 4.55 -12.21
C ALA A 150 12.12 5.52 -13.24
N GLN A 151 13.33 5.25 -13.74
CA GLN A 151 13.95 6.07 -14.78
C GLN A 151 13.14 6.05 -16.09
N SER A 152 12.63 4.87 -16.47
CA SER A 152 11.77 4.73 -17.66
C SER A 152 10.48 5.56 -17.50
N TRP A 153 9.84 5.49 -16.34
CA TRP A 153 8.59 6.24 -16.08
C TRP A 153 8.81 7.74 -15.97
N LEU A 154 9.93 8.19 -15.40
CA LEU A 154 10.31 9.60 -15.42
C LEU A 154 10.45 10.12 -16.86
N ASN A 155 11.11 9.36 -17.73
CA ASN A 155 11.26 9.73 -19.15
C ASN A 155 9.90 9.79 -19.85
N GLN A 156 9.02 8.81 -19.64
CA GLN A 156 7.68 8.76 -20.24
C GLN A 156 6.78 9.89 -19.79
N ARG A 157 6.92 10.35 -18.53
CA ARG A 157 6.08 11.39 -17.91
C ARG A 157 6.64 12.81 -18.05
N GLY A 158 7.85 12.95 -18.58
CA GLY A 158 8.54 14.23 -18.64
C GLY A 158 9.03 14.74 -17.27
N GLY A 159 9.23 13.86 -16.30
CA GLY A 159 9.74 14.16 -14.97
C GLY A 159 8.84 13.69 -13.82
N TRP A 160 9.18 14.13 -12.61
CA TRP A 160 8.37 13.89 -11.41
C TRP A 160 7.38 15.03 -11.18
N HIS A 161 6.11 14.67 -11.03
CA HIS A 161 5.06 15.59 -10.63
C HIS A 161 4.53 15.12 -9.27
N LYS A 162 4.78 15.93 -8.22
CA LYS A 162 4.31 15.61 -6.87
C LYS A 162 2.78 15.45 -6.87
N PRO A 163 2.26 14.32 -6.41
CA PRO A 163 0.82 14.15 -6.24
C PRO A 163 0.26 15.17 -5.24
N VAL A 164 -0.86 15.79 -5.58
CA VAL A 164 -1.58 16.70 -4.68
C VAL A 164 -3.00 16.18 -4.54
N ALA A 165 -3.29 15.59 -3.38
CA ALA A 165 -4.63 15.12 -3.08
C ALA A 165 -5.56 16.29 -2.74
N PRO A 166 -6.82 16.25 -3.21
CA PRO A 166 -7.84 17.16 -2.71
C PRO A 166 -8.14 16.84 -1.24
N PRO A 167 -8.78 17.75 -0.51
CA PRO A 167 -9.23 17.47 0.84
C PRO A 167 -10.10 16.20 0.88
N VAL A 168 -9.92 15.40 1.93
CA VAL A 168 -10.80 14.24 2.16
C VAL A 168 -12.26 14.67 2.28
N PRO A 169 -13.22 13.78 1.94
CA PRO A 169 -14.63 14.12 1.99
C PRO A 169 -15.07 14.69 3.34
N ALA A 170 -15.96 15.68 3.32
CA ALA A 170 -16.53 16.26 4.53
C ALA A 170 -17.19 15.16 5.39
N GLY A 171 -16.90 15.18 6.69
CA GLY A 171 -17.38 14.15 7.64
C GLY A 171 -16.49 12.92 7.75
N TYR A 172 -15.46 12.77 6.91
CA TYR A 172 -14.45 11.74 7.14
C TYR A 172 -13.61 12.08 8.38
N VAL A 173 -13.56 11.14 9.29
CA VAL A 173 -12.67 11.19 10.45
C VAL A 173 -11.68 10.04 10.32
N SER A 174 -10.39 10.35 10.33
CA SER A 174 -9.35 9.32 10.32
C SER A 174 -9.53 8.40 11.52
N HIS A 175 -9.57 7.10 11.29
CA HIS A 175 -9.68 6.13 12.37
C HIS A 175 -8.29 5.86 12.94
N ILE A 176 -8.11 6.21 14.22
CA ILE A 176 -6.90 5.91 14.98
C ILE A 176 -7.29 5.09 16.20
N SER A 177 -7.09 3.79 16.10
CA SER A 177 -7.39 2.85 17.18
C SER A 177 -6.68 3.22 18.48
N GLN A 178 -7.40 3.18 19.59
CA GLN A 178 -6.85 3.39 20.94
C GLN A 178 -6.43 2.08 21.62
N HIS A 179 -6.44 0.97 20.90
CA HIS A 179 -6.00 -0.31 21.45
C HIS A 179 -4.50 -0.25 21.81
N PRO A 180 -4.07 -0.63 23.04
CA PRO A 180 -2.69 -0.43 23.49
C PRO A 180 -1.64 -1.07 22.57
N LEU A 181 -1.89 -2.28 22.07
CA LEU A 181 -0.95 -2.95 21.15
C LEU A 181 -0.87 -2.27 19.78
N ALA A 182 -1.98 -1.72 19.27
CA ALA A 182 -1.96 -0.96 18.02
C ALA A 182 -1.14 0.33 18.18
N GLN A 183 -1.33 1.04 19.28
CA GLN A 183 -0.56 2.25 19.58
C GLN A 183 0.93 1.94 19.79
N ALA A 184 1.26 0.87 20.53
CA ALA A 184 2.63 0.42 20.72
C ALA A 184 3.29 0.07 19.37
N TYR A 185 2.57 -0.63 18.49
CA TYR A 185 3.05 -0.96 17.15
C TYR A 185 3.33 0.31 16.32
N ALA A 186 2.38 1.24 16.26
CA ALA A 186 2.55 2.49 15.51
C ALA A 186 3.76 3.30 16.03
N GLY A 187 3.96 3.35 17.36
CA GLY A 187 5.12 4.01 17.98
C GLY A 187 6.45 3.34 17.61
N VAL A 188 6.50 2.01 17.54
CA VAL A 188 7.71 1.29 17.10
C VAL A 188 8.01 1.58 15.63
N ILE A 189 7.01 1.57 14.75
CA ILE A 189 7.22 1.90 13.31
C ILE A 189 7.72 3.33 13.15
N GLU A 190 7.15 4.29 13.87
CA GLU A 190 7.63 5.68 13.85
C GLU A 190 9.09 5.78 14.32
N ALA A 191 9.43 5.12 15.43
CA ALA A 191 10.80 5.11 15.96
C ALA A 191 11.78 4.43 15.00
N LEU A 192 11.39 3.31 14.36
CA LEU A 192 12.22 2.66 13.33
C LEU A 192 12.45 3.56 12.12
N ALA A 193 11.42 4.32 11.70
CA ALA A 193 11.56 5.29 10.62
C ALA A 193 12.51 6.44 10.99
N GLN A 194 12.61 6.79 12.27
CA GLN A 194 13.55 7.79 12.79
C GLN A 194 14.95 7.23 13.07
N GLY A 195 15.13 5.90 12.98
CA GLY A 195 16.40 5.22 13.24
C GLY A 195 16.68 4.96 14.74
N GLU A 196 15.64 5.05 15.58
CA GLU A 196 15.74 4.92 17.05
C GLU A 196 14.93 3.72 17.59
N GLY A 197 14.21 2.98 16.72
CA GLY A 197 13.29 1.93 17.12
C GLY A 197 13.99 0.61 17.49
N ASP A 198 13.35 -0.12 18.42
CA ASP A 198 13.70 -1.49 18.79
C ASP A 198 12.62 -2.46 18.31
N VAL A 199 12.96 -3.29 17.33
CA VAL A 199 12.08 -4.33 16.79
C VAL A 199 11.66 -5.31 17.89
N ALA A 200 12.58 -5.67 18.81
CA ALA A 200 12.30 -6.60 19.88
C ALA A 200 11.23 -6.12 20.87
N ALA A 201 10.89 -4.81 20.87
CA ALA A 201 9.85 -4.27 21.73
C ALA A 201 8.46 -4.87 21.45
N ILE A 202 8.15 -5.21 20.19
CA ILE A 202 6.81 -5.69 19.83
C ILE A 202 6.81 -6.91 18.90
N TYR A 203 7.91 -7.21 18.19
CA TYR A 203 7.96 -8.38 17.31
C TYR A 203 8.35 -9.65 18.07
N ASP A 204 7.83 -10.78 17.62
CA ASP A 204 8.27 -12.10 18.06
C ASP A 204 9.67 -12.42 17.51
N GLU A 205 10.45 -13.26 18.19
CA GLU A 205 11.78 -13.70 17.72
C GLU A 205 11.70 -14.42 16.36
N ALA A 206 10.60 -15.13 16.10
CA ALA A 206 10.31 -15.83 14.85
C ALA A 206 9.48 -15.00 13.87
N ALA A 207 9.42 -13.68 14.05
CA ALA A 207 8.63 -12.80 13.20
C ALA A 207 9.09 -12.88 11.73
N GLN A 208 8.11 -12.81 10.84
CA GLN A 208 8.30 -12.79 9.40
C GLN A 208 7.72 -11.50 8.82
N GLN A 209 8.51 -10.76 8.05
CA GLN A 209 8.06 -9.56 7.36
C GLN A 209 8.17 -9.76 5.84
N ILE A 210 7.09 -9.50 5.13
CA ILE A 210 7.07 -9.43 3.67
C ILE A 210 7.09 -7.95 3.27
N SER A 211 8.05 -7.56 2.44
CA SER A 211 8.33 -6.18 2.06
C SER A 211 8.42 -6.01 0.54
N PRO A 212 8.56 -4.78 0.01
CA PRO A 212 8.60 -4.54 -1.43
C PRO A 212 9.61 -5.40 -2.19
N GLY A 213 9.19 -5.89 -3.36
CA GLY A 213 9.92 -6.86 -4.15
C GLY A 213 9.61 -8.30 -3.77
N GLU A 214 8.54 -8.55 -2.99
CA GLU A 214 8.21 -9.86 -2.39
C GLU A 214 9.37 -10.42 -1.55
N HIS A 215 10.19 -9.51 -1.01
CA HIS A 215 11.29 -9.89 -0.13
C HIS A 215 10.76 -10.30 1.24
N THR A 216 11.32 -11.36 1.80
CA THR A 216 10.97 -11.83 3.15
C THR A 216 12.16 -11.64 4.09
N SER A 217 11.93 -11.01 5.23
CA SER A 217 12.86 -10.86 6.34
C SER A 217 12.40 -11.71 7.51
N TYR A 218 13.35 -12.31 8.22
CA TYR A 218 13.08 -13.21 9.37
C TYR A 218 13.80 -12.70 10.62
N GLY A 219 13.06 -12.65 11.73
CA GLY A 219 13.59 -12.25 13.02
C GLY A 219 13.96 -10.78 13.11
N HIS A 220 14.46 -10.38 14.27
CA HIS A 220 14.64 -8.97 14.61
C HIS A 220 15.66 -8.26 13.73
N ASP A 221 16.82 -8.91 13.47
CA ASP A 221 17.95 -8.27 12.76
C ASP A 221 17.61 -7.94 11.30
N GLU A 222 16.96 -8.88 10.58
CA GLU A 222 16.61 -8.66 9.18
C GLU A 222 15.46 -7.64 9.05
N ILE A 223 14.47 -7.66 9.97
CA ILE A 223 13.38 -6.69 10.00
C ILE A 223 13.92 -5.28 10.30
N ALA A 224 14.79 -5.14 11.28
CA ALA A 224 15.47 -3.89 11.56
C ALA A 224 16.31 -3.40 10.36
N GLY A 225 17.01 -4.34 9.70
CA GLY A 225 17.78 -4.10 8.48
C GLY A 225 16.91 -3.57 7.34
N PHE A 226 15.69 -4.09 7.15
CA PHE A 226 14.76 -3.57 6.16
C PHE A 226 14.43 -2.09 6.42
N TRP A 227 13.98 -1.75 7.64
CA TRP A 227 13.63 -0.37 7.99
C TRP A 227 14.83 0.57 7.85
N HIS A 228 16.01 0.13 8.30
CA HIS A 228 17.24 0.87 8.11
C HIS A 228 17.57 1.08 6.61
N SER A 229 17.37 0.08 5.77
CA SER A 229 17.63 0.19 4.33
C SER A 229 16.73 1.24 3.64
N VAL A 230 15.50 1.42 4.13
CA VAL A 230 14.54 2.41 3.63
C VAL A 230 14.86 3.80 4.18
N PHE A 231 14.85 3.95 5.50
CA PHE A 231 14.91 5.26 6.15
C PHE A 231 16.33 5.73 6.49
N GLY A 232 17.35 4.88 6.37
CA GLY A 232 18.74 5.32 6.57
C GLY A 232 19.20 6.40 5.59
N ALA A 233 18.67 6.39 4.35
CA ALA A 233 18.90 7.44 3.36
C ALA A 233 17.81 8.53 3.36
N LEU A 234 16.69 8.29 4.00
CA LEU A 234 15.50 9.14 4.00
C LEU A 234 15.27 9.71 5.41
N ARG A 235 16.02 10.74 5.78
CA ARG A 235 15.89 11.36 7.10
C ARG A 235 14.51 11.94 7.30
N VAL A 236 13.74 11.37 8.22
CA VAL A 236 12.37 11.76 8.53
C VAL A 236 12.35 13.15 9.18
N GLN A 237 11.53 14.05 8.64
CA GLN A 237 11.22 15.37 9.16
C GLN A 237 9.86 15.39 9.87
N GLN A 238 8.92 14.61 9.34
CA GLN A 238 7.59 14.47 9.89
C GLN A 238 7.10 13.05 9.58
N PHE A 239 6.61 12.35 10.61
CA PHE A 239 5.89 11.10 10.46
C PHE A 239 4.44 11.31 10.90
N THR A 240 3.50 10.82 10.13
CA THR A 240 2.07 10.98 10.40
C THR A 240 1.38 9.63 10.25
N VAL A 241 0.76 9.14 11.29
CA VAL A 241 -0.17 8.01 11.23
C VAL A 241 -1.49 8.55 10.71
N GLU A 242 -1.88 8.15 9.49
CA GLU A 242 -3.12 8.59 8.84
C GLU A 242 -4.29 7.66 9.12
N HIS A 243 -4.02 6.38 9.40
CA HIS A 243 -5.01 5.38 9.73
C HIS A 243 -4.37 4.31 10.61
N LEU A 244 -5.10 3.84 11.62
CA LEU A 244 -4.70 2.73 12.48
C LEU A 244 -5.95 1.96 12.90
N ALA A 245 -6.14 0.76 12.40
CA ALA A 245 -7.22 -0.11 12.78
C ALA A 245 -6.71 -1.31 13.58
N TRP A 246 -7.52 -1.76 14.51
CA TRP A 246 -7.31 -2.98 15.28
C TRP A 246 -8.52 -3.89 15.13
N GLN A 247 -8.26 -5.13 14.81
CA GLN A 247 -9.28 -6.16 14.69
C GLN A 247 -8.90 -7.34 15.56
N GLN A 248 -9.60 -7.46 16.69
CA GLN A 248 -9.40 -8.57 17.61
C GLN A 248 -9.93 -9.86 16.99
N ASP A 249 -9.19 -10.95 17.19
CA ASP A 249 -9.69 -12.27 16.85
C ASP A 249 -10.91 -12.62 17.71
N GLN A 250 -11.94 -13.12 17.06
CA GLN A 250 -13.01 -13.79 17.78
C GLN A 250 -12.56 -15.24 18.02
N ALA A 251 -12.48 -15.65 19.28
CA ALA A 251 -11.97 -16.95 19.72
C ALA A 251 -12.50 -18.18 18.94
N ALA A 252 -13.63 -18.02 18.25
CA ALA A 252 -14.22 -19.04 17.36
C ALA A 252 -13.67 -19.01 15.93
N SER A 253 -12.94 -17.95 15.51
CA SER A 253 -12.45 -17.79 14.12
C SER A 253 -11.11 -18.48 13.89
N GLY A 254 -10.33 -18.69 14.93
CA GLY A 254 -8.97 -19.24 14.87
C GLY A 254 -7.97 -18.32 14.13
N ARG A 255 -8.30 -17.03 13.99
CA ARG A 255 -7.41 -16.03 13.39
C ARG A 255 -6.64 -15.29 14.47
N SER A 256 -5.47 -14.78 14.14
CA SER A 256 -4.67 -13.90 14.99
C SER A 256 -5.31 -12.52 15.12
N ASP A 257 -5.02 -11.78 16.20
CA ASP A 257 -5.30 -10.35 16.24
C ASP A 257 -4.58 -9.66 15.08
N ARG A 258 -5.22 -8.66 14.46
CA ARG A 258 -4.71 -8.01 13.27
C ARG A 258 -4.81 -6.51 13.38
N LEU A 259 -3.87 -5.83 12.77
CA LEU A 259 -3.92 -4.38 12.62
C LEU A 259 -3.57 -3.95 11.19
N SER A 260 -4.09 -2.80 10.80
CA SER A 260 -3.61 -2.05 9.63
C SER A 260 -3.13 -0.68 10.05
N LEU A 261 -2.02 -0.25 9.48
CA LEU A 261 -1.43 1.07 9.68
C LEU A 261 -1.19 1.71 8.31
N ARG A 262 -1.76 2.91 8.06
CA ARG A 262 -1.31 3.78 6.97
C ARG A 262 -0.58 4.97 7.54
N PHE A 263 0.59 5.24 6.98
CA PHE A 263 1.41 6.36 7.39
C PHE A 263 1.91 7.17 6.20
N ARG A 264 2.24 8.42 6.46
CA ARG A 264 2.95 9.30 5.54
C ARG A 264 4.16 9.89 6.24
N ALA A 265 5.33 9.84 5.58
CA ALA A 265 6.54 10.48 6.09
C ALA A 265 7.05 11.51 5.08
N LYS A 266 7.28 12.74 5.56
CA LYS A 266 8.06 13.75 4.84
C LYS A 266 9.51 13.56 5.23
N THR A 267 10.36 13.36 4.25
CA THR A 267 11.77 13.03 4.47
C THR A 267 12.67 13.90 3.62
N VAL A 268 13.92 13.96 3.99
CA VAL A 268 14.99 14.52 3.16
C VAL A 268 15.97 13.41 2.81
N HIS A 269 16.10 13.12 1.53
CA HIS A 269 17.09 12.18 1.05
C HIS A 269 18.48 12.77 1.23
N SER A 270 19.30 12.13 2.06
CA SER A 270 20.68 12.54 2.37
C SER A 270 21.47 11.30 2.84
N PRO A 271 21.92 10.46 1.92
CA PRO A 271 22.59 9.22 2.27
C PRO A 271 23.91 9.49 2.98
N ARG A 272 24.15 8.80 4.09
CA ARG A 272 25.43 8.83 4.81
C ARG A 272 26.41 7.78 4.28
N ASP A 273 25.86 6.59 3.96
CA ASP A 273 26.62 5.49 3.35
C ASP A 273 25.79 4.88 2.22
N ILE A 274 26.17 5.23 0.99
CA ILE A 274 25.45 4.84 -0.23
C ILE A 274 25.49 3.31 -0.44
N SER A 275 26.52 2.63 0.03
CA SER A 275 26.72 1.20 -0.21
C SER A 275 25.73 0.30 0.54
N LEU A 276 25.17 0.81 1.66
CA LEU A 276 24.28 0.07 2.55
C LEU A 276 22.79 0.46 2.40
N LEU A 277 22.51 1.49 1.58
CA LEU A 277 21.18 2.09 1.53
C LEU A 277 20.46 1.78 0.23
N ARG A 278 19.16 1.49 0.34
CA ARG A 278 18.30 1.17 -0.81
C ARG A 278 18.27 2.28 -1.87
N TYR A 279 18.29 3.54 -1.45
CA TYR A 279 18.24 4.74 -2.32
C TYR A 279 19.57 5.50 -2.32
N GLY A 280 20.65 4.84 -2.67
CA GLY A 280 22.00 5.39 -2.63
C GLY A 280 22.32 6.40 -3.75
N LYS A 281 21.94 7.67 -3.57
CA LYS A 281 22.29 8.80 -4.45
C LYS A 281 22.80 9.99 -3.62
N GLU A 282 23.77 10.73 -4.12
CA GLU A 282 24.41 11.87 -3.42
C GLU A 282 23.59 13.18 -3.50
N THR A 283 22.33 13.14 -3.81
CA THR A 283 21.51 14.36 -3.99
C THR A 283 20.58 14.56 -2.80
N VAL A 284 20.62 15.75 -2.19
CA VAL A 284 19.66 16.16 -1.15
C VAL A 284 18.30 16.49 -1.79
N ARG A 285 17.24 15.85 -1.34
CA ARG A 285 15.89 16.05 -1.88
C ARG A 285 14.82 15.81 -0.84
N GLU A 286 13.72 16.54 -0.98
CA GLU A 286 12.48 16.17 -0.29
C GLU A 286 11.88 14.93 -0.95
N VAL A 287 11.59 13.93 -0.15
CA VAL A 287 10.96 12.68 -0.57
C VAL A 287 9.77 12.41 0.35
N GLU A 288 8.63 12.10 -0.24
CA GLU A 288 7.43 11.73 0.50
C GLU A 288 7.23 10.21 0.41
N VAL A 289 7.09 9.58 1.55
CA VAL A 289 6.83 8.14 1.68
C VAL A 289 5.39 7.95 2.11
N MET A 290 4.62 7.19 1.37
CA MET A 290 3.32 6.66 1.77
C MET A 290 3.47 5.14 1.92
N GLY A 291 3.13 4.63 3.10
CA GLY A 291 3.18 3.21 3.39
C GLY A 291 1.89 2.71 4.00
N ILE A 292 1.54 1.45 3.68
CA ILE A 292 0.44 0.72 4.32
C ILE A 292 0.98 -0.62 4.81
N VAL A 293 0.65 -0.94 6.05
CA VAL A 293 1.12 -2.15 6.73
C VAL A 293 -0.06 -2.94 7.25
N HIS A 294 0.01 -4.27 7.11
CA HIS A 294 -0.82 -5.21 7.85
C HIS A 294 0.05 -6.06 8.76
N ALA A 295 -0.34 -6.21 10.02
CA ALA A 295 0.35 -7.10 10.95
C ALA A 295 -0.62 -8.07 11.62
N GLU A 296 -0.14 -9.29 11.84
CA GLU A 296 -0.81 -10.34 12.60
C GLU A 296 -0.05 -10.56 13.90
N LEU A 297 -0.78 -10.51 15.02
CA LEU A 297 -0.22 -10.64 16.35
C LEU A 297 -0.69 -11.95 17.01
N VAL A 298 0.25 -12.64 17.60
CA VAL A 298 0.00 -13.81 18.43
C VAL A 298 0.53 -13.52 19.83
N GLN A 299 -0.31 -13.70 20.84
CA GLN A 299 0.03 -13.41 22.23
C GLN A 299 0.59 -11.98 22.44
N GLY A 300 0.06 -11.00 21.68
CA GLY A 300 0.45 -9.61 21.78
C GLY A 300 1.77 -9.24 21.08
N ARG A 301 2.37 -10.15 20.32
CA ARG A 301 3.60 -9.91 19.55
C ARG A 301 3.35 -10.09 18.05
N VAL A 302 3.93 -9.24 17.23
CA VAL A 302 3.87 -9.35 15.77
C VAL A 302 4.60 -10.61 15.33
N LEU A 303 3.88 -11.52 14.72
CA LEU A 303 4.42 -12.75 14.16
C LEU A 303 4.57 -12.67 12.64
N ARG A 304 3.63 -12.01 11.96
CA ARG A 304 3.67 -11.78 10.50
C ARG A 304 3.32 -10.34 10.19
N GLU A 305 4.02 -9.78 9.23
CA GLU A 305 3.83 -8.42 8.78
C GLU A 305 3.97 -8.32 7.26
N TRP A 306 3.16 -7.48 6.65
CA TRP A 306 3.24 -7.09 5.24
C TRP A 306 3.37 -5.58 5.16
N VAL A 307 4.51 -5.12 4.69
CA VAL A 307 4.80 -3.69 4.52
C VAL A 307 4.78 -3.38 3.03
N LEU A 308 3.92 -2.46 2.60
CA LEU A 308 3.97 -1.93 1.26
C LEU A 308 4.37 -0.46 1.27
N ILE A 309 5.48 -0.21 0.60
CA ILE A 309 6.02 1.10 0.21
C ILE A 309 6.35 0.98 -1.27
N ASP A 310 5.95 1.93 -2.09
CA ASP A 310 6.25 1.88 -3.53
C ASP A 310 7.68 2.33 -3.79
N ASP A 311 8.60 1.37 -3.87
CA ASP A 311 10.03 1.62 -4.15
C ASP A 311 10.25 2.35 -5.48
N VAL A 312 9.41 2.09 -6.50
CA VAL A 312 9.53 2.77 -7.78
C VAL A 312 9.19 4.24 -7.64
N ALA A 313 8.15 4.58 -6.88
CA ALA A 313 7.79 5.96 -6.57
C ALA A 313 8.89 6.68 -5.79
N LEU A 314 9.56 6.02 -4.86
CA LEU A 314 10.68 6.60 -4.12
C LEU A 314 11.89 6.82 -5.03
N TRP A 315 12.24 5.84 -5.88
CA TRP A 315 13.29 6.03 -6.88
C TRP A 315 12.98 7.17 -7.84
N MET A 316 11.72 7.34 -8.29
CA MET A 316 11.35 8.46 -9.16
C MET A 316 11.64 9.80 -8.47
N GLN A 317 11.34 9.96 -7.20
CA GLN A 317 11.62 11.18 -6.44
C GLN A 317 13.12 11.42 -6.27
N VAL A 318 13.91 10.36 -6.06
CA VAL A 318 15.37 10.45 -5.88
C VAL A 318 16.11 10.73 -7.20
N LEU A 319 15.62 10.20 -8.33
CA LEU A 319 16.30 10.28 -9.63
C LEU A 319 16.01 11.57 -10.41
N VAL A 320 15.04 12.39 -10.01
CA VAL A 320 14.72 13.65 -10.73
C VAL A 320 15.97 14.49 -10.91
N PRO A 321 16.30 15.01 -12.12
CA PRO A 321 17.40 15.96 -12.30
C PRO A 321 17.21 17.21 -11.44
N GLN A 322 18.30 17.82 -10.98
CA GLN A 322 18.21 19.14 -10.37
C GLN A 322 17.82 20.15 -11.47
N SER A 323 16.75 20.89 -11.28
CA SER A 323 16.36 22.02 -12.12
C SER A 323 17.27 23.21 -11.89
#